data_0d518dd3865bd4b4dd2245ade1783548
#
_entry.id   0d518dd3865bd4b4dd2245ade1783548
#
_cell.length_a   1.000
_cell.length_b   1.000
_cell.length_c   1.000
_cell.angle_alpha   90.00
_cell.angle_beta   90.00
_cell.angle_gamma   90.00
#
_symmetry.space_group_name_H-M   'P 1'
#
loop_
_entity.id
_entity.type
_entity.pdbx_description
1 polymer ?
#
loop_
_entity_poly.entity_id
_entity_poly.type
_entity_poly.pdbx_seq_one_letter_code
_entity_poly.pdbx_strand_id
1 'polypeptide(L)'
;LIELLWPHSTPAAAATTLRSAINALRNVLEPDRPSRTPSRYIVTESPGYAFRMQPDLWLDVVEFEEMLDAAEGTPYPNQRLIFLEQALARYQDDYLMSDPYADWAQSERERLRERYFSALLQFAEIQAAVGNFNAALTACRTILARDEVRENAYQALMRYQAEAGDSAGALLTYERCRAILAEELGADPSPLTQHWHERILNGEVQPRAIAPTVAAAPSSSTLAGAGPDSTRPTSPLPPQSVLPSIDRPFDERFVGRAEELALLQTRLRNALAGAGNLVLLEGETGIGKTHLAYQTLRSAAAHATVLSMACRPLERRLPFAPLADGLSRYLHSLPADLLRSLPAGQLAQVAQIIPSLPDRLPELPTLPSEPVFRTDEQRQRLVDAIVALFSTLAQRSPLALFIDDLHWADPDTLAVLSRLAPRVAELPIWLLLAYRSDDLGENEPLVTLLHTLKRDRFHQVVSLGRLTLGDVQELAAQITGQLDEQSQTLARLLYEAAGGNALFISEALRDWEERYPDPAARPEPATALPSPPNPRVQEVITERIERLPNPARVLLQLGAVVGRDFSLELLEAATTDD
;
A
#
# COMPACT_ATOMS: atom_id res chain seq x y z
N LEU A 1 29.78 6.93 -24.65
CA LEU A 1 28.79 7.97 -24.36
C LEU A 1 28.32 8.72 -25.59
N ILE A 2 29.24 9.20 -26.47
CA ILE A 2 28.86 9.96 -27.66
C ILE A 2 27.99 9.12 -28.60
N GLU A 3 28.38 7.89 -28.91
CA GLU A 3 27.63 6.97 -29.76
C GLU A 3 26.30 6.53 -29.16
N LEU A 4 26.23 6.41 -27.81
CA LEU A 4 25.02 6.02 -27.10
C LEU A 4 24.01 7.16 -27.02
N LEU A 5 24.45 8.38 -26.68
CA LEU A 5 23.55 9.50 -26.43
C LEU A 5 23.20 10.30 -27.67
N TRP A 6 24.08 10.32 -28.69
CA TRP A 6 23.89 11.09 -29.93
C TRP A 6 24.30 10.30 -31.20
N PRO A 7 23.66 9.15 -31.48
CA PRO A 7 24.05 8.27 -32.58
C PRO A 7 23.94 8.93 -33.96
N HIS A 8 23.10 9.97 -34.09
CA HIS A 8 22.87 10.67 -35.36
C HIS A 8 23.63 11.99 -35.48
N SER A 9 24.48 12.36 -34.51
CA SER A 9 25.24 13.61 -34.52
C SER A 9 26.64 13.41 -35.07
N THR A 10 27.22 14.47 -35.70
CA THR A 10 28.63 14.39 -36.10
C THR A 10 29.53 14.30 -34.85
N PRO A 11 30.65 13.57 -34.90
CA PRO A 11 31.52 13.39 -33.72
C PRO A 11 31.97 14.70 -33.07
N ALA A 12 32.22 15.75 -33.88
CA ALA A 12 32.62 17.06 -33.36
C ALA A 12 31.50 17.80 -32.64
N ALA A 13 30.26 17.75 -33.15
CA ALA A 13 29.10 18.34 -32.54
C ALA A 13 28.76 17.60 -31.24
N ALA A 14 28.71 16.28 -31.28
CA ALA A 14 28.45 15.42 -30.11
C ALA A 14 29.49 15.62 -29.00
N ALA A 15 30.77 15.74 -29.34
CA ALA A 15 31.83 16.04 -28.36
C ALA A 15 31.67 17.43 -27.71
N THR A 16 31.15 18.42 -28.43
CA THR A 16 30.86 19.75 -27.89
C THR A 16 29.68 19.70 -26.92
N THR A 17 28.62 19.00 -27.31
CA THR A 17 27.43 18.78 -26.45
C THR A 17 27.81 18.03 -25.19
N LEU A 18 28.63 16.96 -25.29
CA LEU A 18 29.12 16.22 -24.14
C LEU A 18 29.91 17.11 -23.16
N ARG A 19 30.82 17.95 -23.67
CA ARG A 19 31.57 18.88 -22.80
C ARG A 19 30.66 19.86 -22.07
N SER A 20 29.64 20.36 -22.74
CA SER A 20 28.65 21.25 -22.13
C SER A 20 27.85 20.53 -21.06
N ALA A 21 27.37 19.31 -21.33
CA ALA A 21 26.64 18.49 -20.38
C ALA A 21 27.49 18.13 -19.13
N ILE A 22 28.75 17.72 -19.34
CA ILE A 22 29.69 17.45 -18.25
C ILE A 22 29.95 18.70 -17.40
N ASN A 23 30.04 19.86 -18.04
CA ASN A 23 30.21 21.12 -17.27
C ASN A 23 28.96 21.49 -16.46
N ALA A 24 27.77 21.27 -17.01
CA ALA A 24 26.52 21.44 -16.29
C ALA A 24 26.43 20.49 -15.09
N LEU A 25 26.71 19.19 -15.29
CA LEU A 25 26.73 18.20 -14.22
C LEU A 25 27.74 18.56 -13.11
N ARG A 26 28.94 19.02 -13.46
CA ARG A 26 29.92 19.48 -12.48
C ARG A 26 29.41 20.65 -11.63
N ASN A 27 28.66 21.58 -12.23
CA ASN A 27 28.09 22.72 -11.51
C ASN A 27 26.92 22.32 -10.62
N VAL A 28 26.16 21.30 -11.01
CA VAL A 28 25.06 20.76 -10.17
C VAL A 28 25.64 19.98 -8.99
N LEU A 29 26.65 19.15 -9.20
CA LEU A 29 27.26 18.35 -8.13
C LEU A 29 28.16 19.17 -7.20
N GLU A 30 28.70 20.29 -7.68
CA GLU A 30 29.63 21.14 -6.94
C GLU A 30 29.27 22.62 -7.18
N PRO A 31 28.15 23.14 -6.64
CA PRO A 31 27.69 24.51 -6.90
C PRO A 31 28.67 25.57 -6.43
N ASP A 32 29.39 25.31 -5.34
CA ASP A 32 30.35 26.24 -4.73
C ASP A 32 31.78 26.07 -5.27
N ARG A 33 31.99 25.29 -6.32
CA ARG A 33 33.31 25.03 -6.87
C ARG A 33 33.91 26.29 -7.50
N PRO A 34 35.11 26.74 -7.06
CA PRO A 34 35.75 27.91 -7.66
C PRO A 34 36.05 27.70 -9.15
N SER A 35 35.94 28.77 -9.92
CA SER A 35 36.28 28.72 -11.36
C SER A 35 37.69 28.17 -11.59
N ARG A 36 37.83 27.22 -12.52
CA ARG A 36 39.05 26.51 -12.89
C ARG A 36 39.55 25.47 -11.90
N THR A 37 38.85 25.17 -10.84
CA THR A 37 39.19 24.06 -9.95
C THR A 37 38.72 22.73 -10.58
N PRO A 38 39.52 21.67 -10.57
CA PRO A 38 39.11 20.34 -11.02
C PRO A 38 37.90 19.85 -10.19
N SER A 39 36.95 19.17 -10.84
CA SER A 39 35.82 18.54 -10.14
C SER A 39 36.31 17.33 -9.34
N ARG A 40 35.74 17.15 -8.15
CA ARG A 40 36.00 16.00 -7.28
C ARG A 40 35.29 14.73 -7.77
N TYR A 41 34.11 14.91 -8.35
CA TYR A 41 33.23 13.81 -8.78
C TYR A 41 33.44 13.41 -10.24
N ILE A 42 33.49 14.39 -11.17
CA ILE A 42 33.66 14.11 -12.60
C ILE A 42 35.02 14.61 -13.03
N VAL A 43 36.00 13.70 -13.10
CA VAL A 43 37.37 14.00 -13.52
C VAL A 43 37.56 13.80 -15.02
N THR A 44 38.45 14.59 -15.61
CA THR A 44 38.85 14.40 -17.01
C THR A 44 40.05 13.49 -17.05
N GLU A 45 39.89 12.31 -17.64
CA GLU A 45 40.95 11.33 -17.86
C GLU A 45 41.05 11.06 -19.37
N SER A 46 42.25 11.13 -19.94
CA SER A 46 42.39 10.85 -21.37
C SER A 46 42.19 9.37 -21.65
N PRO A 47 41.29 8.98 -22.56
CA PRO A 47 40.60 9.80 -23.58
C PRO A 47 39.18 10.30 -23.21
N GLY A 48 38.76 10.33 -21.94
CA GLY A 48 37.37 10.60 -21.57
C GLY A 48 37.15 11.28 -20.23
N TYR A 49 36.05 10.92 -19.58
CA TYR A 49 35.66 11.35 -18.26
C TYR A 49 35.41 10.14 -17.36
N ALA A 50 35.78 10.26 -16.10
CA ALA A 50 35.50 9.26 -15.08
C ALA A 50 34.70 9.89 -13.95
N PHE A 51 33.69 9.16 -13.45
CA PHE A 51 33.01 9.50 -12.24
C PHE A 51 33.74 8.86 -11.06
N ARG A 52 34.10 9.65 -10.05
CA ARG A 52 34.78 9.18 -8.86
C ARG A 52 33.85 9.22 -7.65
N MET A 53 33.59 8.06 -7.08
CA MET A 53 32.89 7.97 -5.79
C MET A 53 33.71 8.70 -4.72
N GLN A 54 33.00 9.52 -3.94
CA GLN A 54 33.55 10.21 -2.78
C GLN A 54 32.84 9.68 -1.53
N PRO A 55 33.46 9.74 -0.34
CA PRO A 55 32.84 9.26 0.90
C PRO A 55 31.54 10.00 1.30
N ASP A 56 31.37 11.21 0.78
CA ASP A 56 30.19 12.06 1.00
C ASP A 56 29.08 11.86 -0.04
N LEU A 57 29.26 10.94 -0.99
CA LEU A 57 28.28 10.62 -2.02
C LEU A 57 27.57 9.32 -1.70
N TRP A 58 26.26 9.39 -1.67
CA TRP A 58 25.41 8.22 -1.50
C TRP A 58 24.72 7.87 -2.84
N LEU A 59 24.74 6.59 -3.18
CA LEU A 59 24.02 6.03 -4.33
C LEU A 59 23.23 4.80 -3.87
N ASP A 60 21.93 4.81 -4.13
CA ASP A 60 20.99 3.74 -3.79
C ASP A 60 21.38 2.39 -4.39
N VAL A 61 21.82 2.39 -5.65
CA VAL A 61 22.30 1.19 -6.37
C VAL A 61 23.53 0.58 -5.68
N VAL A 62 24.48 1.42 -5.27
CA VAL A 62 25.71 0.94 -4.61
C VAL A 62 25.36 0.33 -3.25
N GLU A 63 24.53 1.01 -2.45
CA GLU A 63 24.10 0.48 -1.16
C GLU A 63 23.29 -0.82 -1.31
N PHE A 64 22.40 -0.88 -2.31
CA PHE A 64 21.68 -2.10 -2.64
C PHE A 64 22.62 -3.28 -2.92
N GLU A 65 23.64 -3.06 -3.74
CA GLU A 65 24.60 -4.10 -4.10
C GLU A 65 25.50 -4.49 -2.92
N GLU A 66 25.99 -3.52 -2.14
CA GLU A 66 26.79 -3.79 -0.94
C GLU A 66 26.02 -4.62 0.09
N MET A 67 24.73 -4.35 0.29
CA MET A 67 23.88 -5.15 1.18
C MET A 67 23.67 -6.57 0.63
N LEU A 68 23.49 -6.74 -0.68
CA LEU A 68 23.40 -8.08 -1.29
C LEU A 68 24.70 -8.86 -1.17
N ASP A 69 25.84 -8.21 -1.43
CA ASP A 69 27.16 -8.84 -1.29
C ASP A 69 27.45 -9.22 0.18
N ALA A 70 27.03 -8.38 1.13
CA ALA A 70 27.10 -8.69 2.56
C ALA A 70 26.19 -9.88 2.93
N ALA A 71 24.99 -9.97 2.33
CA ALA A 71 24.11 -11.10 2.53
C ALA A 71 24.70 -12.41 1.99
N GLU A 72 25.36 -12.37 0.84
CA GLU A 72 26.03 -13.52 0.24
C GLU A 72 27.28 -13.93 1.04
N GLY A 73 28.01 -12.96 1.58
CA GLY A 73 29.24 -13.19 2.35
C GLY A 73 29.03 -13.74 3.76
N THR A 74 27.81 -13.68 4.32
CA THR A 74 27.57 -14.16 5.68
C THR A 74 27.05 -15.60 5.71
N PRO A 75 27.64 -16.49 6.53
CA PRO A 75 27.15 -17.85 6.72
C PRO A 75 25.92 -17.93 7.66
N TYR A 76 25.59 -16.85 8.38
CA TYR A 76 24.56 -16.85 9.41
C TYR A 76 23.19 -16.44 8.83
N PRO A 77 22.16 -17.34 8.80
CA PRO A 77 20.85 -17.02 8.20
C PRO A 77 20.18 -15.76 8.75
N ASN A 78 20.28 -15.53 10.07
CA ASN A 78 19.67 -14.34 10.68
C ASN A 78 20.33 -13.03 10.24
N GLN A 79 21.67 -13.02 10.07
CA GLN A 79 22.36 -11.85 9.55
C GLN A 79 22.09 -11.65 8.06
N ARG A 80 22.06 -12.76 7.30
CA ARG A 80 21.68 -12.73 5.89
C ARG A 80 20.30 -12.12 5.70
N LEU A 81 19.33 -12.49 6.55
CA LEU A 81 17.99 -11.96 6.51
C LEU A 81 17.97 -10.44 6.70
N ILE A 82 18.73 -9.91 7.68
CA ILE A 82 18.83 -8.47 7.94
C ILE A 82 19.37 -7.72 6.71
N PHE A 83 20.45 -8.24 6.10
CA PHE A 83 21.02 -7.62 4.90
C PHE A 83 20.08 -7.69 3.71
N LEU A 84 19.35 -8.80 3.52
CA LEU A 84 18.34 -8.93 2.46
C LEU A 84 17.18 -7.95 2.69
N GLU A 85 16.68 -7.80 3.92
CA GLU A 85 15.62 -6.83 4.23
C GLU A 85 16.06 -5.39 3.93
N GLN A 86 17.29 -5.03 4.29
CA GLN A 86 17.86 -3.72 3.98
C GLN A 86 18.00 -3.50 2.48
N ALA A 87 18.54 -4.48 1.75
CA ALA A 87 18.66 -4.39 0.30
C ALA A 87 17.29 -4.26 -0.40
N LEU A 88 16.33 -5.10 -0.03
CA LEU A 88 14.98 -5.07 -0.60
C LEU A 88 14.25 -3.76 -0.32
N ALA A 89 14.49 -3.13 0.82
CA ALA A 89 13.94 -1.81 1.15
C ALA A 89 14.52 -0.67 0.29
N ARG A 90 15.74 -0.85 -0.29
CA ARG A 90 16.37 0.13 -1.19
C ARG A 90 15.85 0.02 -2.63
N TYR A 91 15.48 -1.17 -3.07
CA TYR A 91 14.96 -1.38 -4.43
C TYR A 91 13.47 -1.08 -4.47
N GLN A 92 13.12 0.19 -4.63
CA GLN A 92 11.71 0.61 -4.71
C GLN A 92 11.14 0.39 -6.12
N ASP A 93 11.94 0.69 -7.15
CA ASP A 93 11.54 0.54 -8.54
C ASP A 93 12.74 0.15 -9.42
N ASP A 94 12.49 -0.10 -10.70
CA ASP A 94 13.54 -0.44 -11.66
C ASP A 94 14.49 0.74 -11.90
N TYR A 95 15.75 0.41 -12.21
CA TYR A 95 16.80 1.39 -12.45
C TYR A 95 16.42 2.41 -13.53
N LEU A 96 16.52 3.70 -13.20
CA LEU A 96 16.21 4.85 -14.06
C LEU A 96 14.79 4.79 -14.68
N MET A 97 13.77 4.55 -13.87
CA MET A 97 12.37 4.57 -14.32
C MET A 97 11.90 5.93 -14.83
N SER A 98 12.59 7.02 -14.49
CA SER A 98 12.38 8.34 -15.10
C SER A 98 12.67 8.39 -16.60
N ASP A 99 13.45 7.44 -17.11
CA ASP A 99 13.78 7.30 -18.54
C ASP A 99 13.67 5.83 -18.99
N PRO A 100 12.44 5.28 -19.08
CA PRO A 100 12.21 3.86 -19.35
C PRO A 100 12.69 3.41 -20.74
N TYR A 101 12.81 4.33 -21.68
CA TYR A 101 13.21 4.06 -23.06
C TYR A 101 14.71 4.29 -23.33
N ALA A 102 15.50 4.53 -22.29
CA ALA A 102 16.95 4.66 -22.44
C ALA A 102 17.59 3.29 -22.71
N ASP A 103 17.81 2.96 -23.98
CA ASP A 103 18.39 1.68 -24.43
C ASP A 103 19.73 1.38 -23.73
N TRP A 104 20.52 2.42 -23.46
CA TRP A 104 21.82 2.28 -22.80
C TRP A 104 21.71 1.83 -21.33
N ALA A 105 20.56 2.06 -20.68
CA ALA A 105 20.31 1.66 -19.30
C ALA A 105 19.66 0.27 -19.20
N GLN A 106 19.20 -0.30 -20.30
CA GLN A 106 18.39 -1.53 -20.28
C GLN A 106 19.16 -2.72 -19.70
N SER A 107 20.41 -2.93 -20.09
CA SER A 107 21.21 -4.05 -19.58
C SER A 107 21.45 -3.95 -18.07
N GLU A 108 21.65 -2.73 -17.56
CA GLU A 108 21.85 -2.49 -16.14
C GLU A 108 20.52 -2.63 -15.36
N ARG A 109 19.42 -2.17 -15.95
CA ARG A 109 18.07 -2.37 -15.40
C ARG A 109 17.73 -3.84 -15.25
N GLU A 110 17.97 -4.64 -16.30
CA GLU A 110 17.76 -6.09 -16.27
C GLU A 110 18.67 -6.76 -15.23
N ARG A 111 19.96 -6.38 -15.16
CA ARG A 111 20.90 -6.92 -14.19
C ARG A 111 20.47 -6.66 -12.74
N LEU A 112 20.08 -5.44 -12.42
CA LEU A 112 19.64 -5.07 -11.07
C LEU A 112 18.30 -5.74 -10.72
N ARG A 113 17.38 -5.84 -11.69
CA ARG A 113 16.11 -6.55 -11.52
C ARG A 113 16.34 -8.04 -11.23
N GLU A 114 17.27 -8.69 -11.93
CA GLU A 114 17.63 -10.08 -11.65
C GLU A 114 18.22 -10.27 -10.25
N ARG A 115 19.10 -9.35 -9.82
CA ARG A 115 19.62 -9.36 -8.45
C ARG A 115 18.50 -9.19 -7.41
N TYR A 116 17.57 -8.29 -7.67
CA TYR A 116 16.41 -8.07 -6.79
C TYR A 116 15.51 -9.30 -6.69
N PHE A 117 15.20 -9.96 -7.81
CA PHE A 117 14.40 -11.19 -7.80
C PHE A 117 15.13 -12.34 -7.10
N SER A 118 16.43 -12.46 -7.31
CA SER A 118 17.25 -13.44 -6.58
C SER A 118 17.22 -13.19 -5.07
N ALA A 119 17.32 -11.93 -4.65
CA ALA A 119 17.25 -11.54 -3.24
C ALA A 119 15.87 -11.86 -2.63
N LEU A 120 14.77 -11.61 -3.36
CA LEU A 120 13.42 -11.98 -2.92
C LEU A 120 13.25 -13.49 -2.76
N LEU A 121 13.82 -14.32 -3.66
CA LEU A 121 13.76 -15.77 -3.53
C LEU A 121 14.58 -16.26 -2.33
N GLN A 122 15.77 -15.70 -2.09
CA GLN A 122 16.59 -16.03 -0.92
C GLN A 122 15.90 -15.61 0.38
N PHE A 123 15.31 -14.43 0.41
CA PHE A 123 14.49 -13.96 1.53
C PHE A 123 13.32 -14.92 1.79
N ALA A 124 12.59 -15.31 0.74
CA ALA A 124 11.47 -16.24 0.86
C ALA A 124 11.92 -17.61 1.41
N GLU A 125 13.07 -18.10 0.96
CA GLU A 125 13.61 -19.37 1.44
C GLU A 125 13.96 -19.33 2.93
N ILE A 126 14.61 -18.26 3.40
CA ILE A 126 14.95 -18.11 4.81
C ILE A 126 13.69 -17.97 5.66
N GLN A 127 12.72 -17.18 5.21
CA GLN A 127 11.45 -16.97 5.90
C GLN A 127 10.63 -18.28 5.98
N ALA A 128 10.58 -19.05 4.91
CA ALA A 128 9.94 -20.37 4.92
C ALA A 128 10.68 -21.36 5.86
N ALA A 129 12.02 -21.29 5.91
CA ALA A 129 12.82 -22.13 6.78
C ALA A 129 12.54 -21.89 8.28
N VAL A 130 12.19 -20.67 8.67
CA VAL A 130 11.79 -20.32 10.05
C VAL A 130 10.28 -20.42 10.28
N GLY A 131 9.51 -20.90 9.28
CA GLY A 131 8.07 -21.08 9.38
C GLY A 131 7.22 -19.83 9.09
N ASN A 132 7.84 -18.72 8.68
CA ASN A 132 7.12 -17.51 8.29
C ASN A 132 6.69 -17.58 6.82
N PHE A 133 5.77 -18.49 6.54
CA PHE A 133 5.28 -18.70 5.17
C PHE A 133 4.61 -17.48 4.56
N ASN A 134 3.94 -16.63 5.36
CA ASN A 134 3.30 -15.42 4.85
C ASN A 134 4.31 -14.47 4.18
N ALA A 135 5.45 -14.22 4.81
CA ALA A 135 6.51 -13.41 4.22
C ALA A 135 7.10 -14.06 2.97
N ALA A 136 7.32 -15.38 3.00
CA ALA A 136 7.83 -16.14 1.85
C ALA A 136 6.87 -16.08 0.64
N LEU A 137 5.58 -16.28 0.87
CA LEU A 137 4.55 -16.20 -0.18
C LEU A 137 4.42 -14.78 -0.75
N THR A 138 4.52 -13.77 0.12
CA THR A 138 4.49 -12.37 -0.31
C THR A 138 5.67 -12.03 -1.22
N ALA A 139 6.87 -12.46 -0.87
CA ALA A 139 8.06 -12.25 -1.71
C ALA A 139 7.91 -12.91 -3.10
N CYS A 140 7.40 -14.14 -3.17
CA CYS A 140 7.14 -14.80 -4.45
C CYS A 140 6.09 -14.05 -5.29
N ARG A 141 5.01 -13.55 -4.66
CA ARG A 141 3.98 -12.77 -5.34
C ARG A 141 4.52 -11.43 -5.84
N THR A 142 5.43 -10.80 -5.12
CA THR A 142 6.10 -9.56 -5.54
C THR A 142 6.90 -9.78 -6.83
N ILE A 143 7.57 -10.91 -6.96
CA ILE A 143 8.26 -11.27 -8.21
C ILE A 143 7.25 -11.42 -9.35
N LEU A 144 6.20 -12.23 -9.13
CA LEU A 144 5.18 -12.53 -10.16
C LEU A 144 4.35 -11.31 -10.57
N ALA A 145 4.27 -10.27 -9.72
CA ALA A 145 3.63 -9.01 -10.06
C ALA A 145 4.47 -8.16 -11.03
N ARG A 146 5.81 -8.37 -11.07
CA ARG A 146 6.73 -7.65 -11.97
C ARG A 146 7.16 -8.50 -13.18
N ASP A 147 7.08 -9.81 -13.06
CA ASP A 147 7.47 -10.78 -14.10
C ASP A 147 6.57 -12.02 -14.00
N GLU A 148 5.44 -11.97 -14.73
CA GLU A 148 4.40 -13.00 -14.69
C GLU A 148 4.84 -14.35 -15.26
N VAL A 149 5.87 -14.36 -16.13
CA VAL A 149 6.35 -15.59 -16.77
C VAL A 149 7.48 -16.28 -15.99
N ARG A 150 7.85 -15.75 -14.83
CA ARG A 150 8.98 -16.24 -14.04
C ARG A 150 8.67 -17.55 -13.32
N GLU A 151 9.04 -18.64 -13.93
CA GLU A 151 8.66 -20.00 -13.51
C GLU A 151 9.26 -20.40 -12.15
N ASN A 152 10.48 -19.98 -11.81
CA ASN A 152 11.09 -20.28 -10.52
C ASN A 152 10.36 -19.64 -9.34
N ALA A 153 9.68 -18.50 -9.55
CA ALA A 153 8.84 -17.90 -8.54
C ALA A 153 7.54 -18.67 -8.33
N TYR A 154 6.94 -19.24 -9.39
CA TYR A 154 5.83 -20.18 -9.28
C TYR A 154 6.22 -21.46 -8.54
N GLN A 155 7.37 -22.03 -8.84
CA GLN A 155 7.90 -23.22 -8.15
C GLN A 155 8.06 -22.97 -6.64
N ALA A 156 8.67 -21.84 -6.27
CA ALA A 156 8.83 -21.43 -4.88
C ALA A 156 7.47 -21.21 -4.20
N LEU A 157 6.54 -20.50 -4.88
CA LEU A 157 5.20 -20.24 -4.39
C LEU A 157 4.42 -21.53 -4.13
N MET A 158 4.40 -22.46 -5.08
CA MET A 158 3.76 -23.78 -4.95
C MET A 158 4.35 -24.56 -3.78
N ARG A 159 5.69 -24.60 -3.67
CA ARG A 159 6.39 -25.30 -2.59
C ARG A 159 6.00 -24.73 -1.22
N TYR A 160 6.06 -23.41 -1.04
CA TYR A 160 5.76 -22.79 0.24
C TYR A 160 4.27 -22.87 0.60
N GLN A 161 3.36 -22.82 -0.38
CA GLN A 161 1.94 -23.09 -0.14
C GLN A 161 1.72 -24.52 0.37
N ALA A 162 2.33 -25.51 -0.27
CA ALA A 162 2.22 -26.90 0.16
C ALA A 162 2.87 -27.14 1.53
N GLU A 163 4.05 -26.57 1.80
CA GLU A 163 4.72 -26.64 3.11
C GLU A 163 3.92 -25.90 4.21
N ALA A 164 3.16 -24.87 3.86
CA ALA A 164 2.22 -24.19 4.75
C ALA A 164 0.90 -24.95 4.96
N GLY A 165 0.69 -26.08 4.26
CA GLY A 165 -0.54 -26.88 4.33
C GLY A 165 -1.60 -26.52 3.29
N ASP A 166 -1.35 -25.53 2.43
CA ASP A 166 -2.25 -25.10 1.35
C ASP A 166 -1.93 -25.82 0.03
N SER A 167 -2.11 -27.14 0.00
CA SER A 167 -1.90 -27.92 -1.23
C SER A 167 -2.87 -27.55 -2.35
N ALA A 168 -4.10 -27.12 -2.00
CA ALA A 168 -5.08 -26.69 -3.00
C ALA A 168 -4.64 -25.39 -3.69
N GLY A 169 -4.17 -24.39 -2.92
CA GLY A 169 -3.59 -23.17 -3.45
C GLY A 169 -2.36 -23.43 -4.32
N ALA A 170 -1.51 -24.36 -3.94
CA ALA A 170 -0.35 -24.76 -4.73
C ALA A 170 -0.72 -25.35 -6.10
N LEU A 171 -1.76 -26.21 -6.16
CA LEU A 171 -2.26 -26.76 -7.42
C LEU A 171 -2.89 -25.68 -8.32
N LEU A 172 -3.63 -24.74 -7.74
CA LEU A 172 -4.16 -23.58 -8.48
C LEU A 172 -3.03 -22.69 -9.02
N THR A 173 -1.96 -22.53 -8.26
CA THR A 173 -0.77 -21.80 -8.69
C THR A 173 -0.11 -22.46 -9.90
N TYR A 174 -0.06 -23.79 -9.96
CA TYR A 174 0.41 -24.52 -11.14
C TYR A 174 -0.47 -24.26 -12.37
N GLU A 175 -1.80 -24.35 -12.23
CA GLU A 175 -2.71 -24.10 -13.35
C GLU A 175 -2.59 -22.67 -13.88
N ARG A 176 -2.38 -21.69 -12.98
CA ARG A 176 -2.09 -20.30 -13.36
C ARG A 176 -0.77 -20.19 -14.12
N CYS A 177 0.30 -20.82 -13.62
CA CYS A 177 1.60 -20.84 -14.29
C CYS A 177 1.47 -21.40 -15.71
N ARG A 178 0.79 -22.56 -15.85
CA ARG A 178 0.55 -23.20 -17.14
C ARG A 178 -0.22 -22.30 -18.12
N ALA A 179 -1.26 -21.64 -17.65
CA ALA A 179 -2.07 -20.76 -18.47
C ALA A 179 -1.23 -19.55 -18.98
N ILE A 180 -0.47 -18.91 -18.10
CA ILE A 180 0.36 -17.74 -18.45
C ILE A 180 1.50 -18.15 -19.41
N LEU A 181 2.19 -19.26 -19.15
CA LEU A 181 3.27 -19.72 -20.04
C LEU A 181 2.72 -20.10 -21.44
N ALA A 182 1.54 -20.69 -21.51
CA ALA A 182 0.90 -21.01 -22.79
C ALA A 182 0.46 -19.74 -23.55
N GLU A 183 -0.06 -18.73 -22.85
CA GLU A 183 -0.52 -17.47 -23.44
C GLU A 183 0.64 -16.59 -23.90
N GLU A 184 1.66 -16.37 -23.04
CA GLU A 184 2.72 -15.41 -23.28
C GLU A 184 3.90 -16.00 -24.08
N LEU A 185 4.23 -17.28 -23.86
CA LEU A 185 5.40 -17.94 -24.46
C LEU A 185 5.04 -19.08 -25.42
N GLY A 186 3.77 -19.53 -25.46
CA GLY A 186 3.36 -20.68 -26.23
C GLY A 186 4.00 -22.00 -25.74
N ALA A 187 4.40 -22.07 -24.47
CA ALA A 187 5.18 -23.16 -23.89
C ALA A 187 4.44 -23.85 -22.73
N ASP A 188 4.74 -25.12 -22.51
CA ASP A 188 4.32 -25.83 -21.31
C ASP A 188 5.31 -25.57 -20.14
N PRO A 189 4.87 -25.72 -18.88
CA PRO A 189 5.74 -25.62 -17.72
C PRO A 189 6.93 -26.58 -17.80
N SER A 190 8.08 -26.17 -17.27
CA SER A 190 9.30 -26.98 -17.26
C SER A 190 9.11 -28.30 -16.47
N PRO A 191 9.96 -29.33 -16.74
CA PRO A 191 9.89 -30.59 -16.00
C PRO A 191 9.98 -30.44 -14.49
N LEU A 192 10.68 -29.40 -13.99
CA LEU A 192 10.81 -29.14 -12.57
C LEU A 192 9.49 -28.64 -11.97
N THR A 193 8.76 -27.78 -12.65
CA THR A 193 7.44 -27.29 -12.23
C THR A 193 6.41 -28.41 -12.26
N GLN A 194 6.45 -29.24 -13.31
CA GLN A 194 5.59 -30.44 -13.40
C GLN A 194 5.89 -31.42 -12.26
N HIS A 195 7.16 -31.63 -11.93
CA HIS A 195 7.57 -32.48 -10.82
C HIS A 195 7.05 -31.96 -9.47
N TRP A 196 7.12 -30.64 -9.20
CA TRP A 196 6.51 -30.07 -7.99
C TRP A 196 5.00 -30.29 -7.97
N HIS A 197 4.31 -30.11 -9.10
CA HIS A 197 2.88 -30.36 -9.21
C HIS A 197 2.54 -31.82 -8.86
N GLU A 198 3.26 -32.81 -9.44
CA GLU A 198 3.06 -34.24 -9.16
C GLU A 198 3.29 -34.56 -7.68
N ARG A 199 4.36 -34.08 -7.08
CA ARG A 199 4.66 -34.28 -5.66
C ARG A 199 3.58 -33.70 -4.74
N ILE A 200 3.05 -32.54 -5.07
CA ILE A 200 1.98 -31.91 -4.30
C ILE A 200 0.67 -32.69 -4.48
N LEU A 201 0.36 -33.11 -5.70
CA LEU A 201 -0.83 -33.92 -6.01
C LEU A 201 -0.82 -35.25 -5.28
N ASN A 202 0.36 -35.91 -5.18
CA ASN A 202 0.54 -37.16 -4.49
C ASN A 202 0.62 -37.02 -2.95
N GLY A 203 0.58 -35.81 -2.41
CA GLY A 203 0.70 -35.56 -0.97
C GLY A 203 2.11 -35.84 -0.40
N GLU A 204 3.14 -35.82 -1.26
CA GLU A 204 4.53 -36.08 -0.85
C GLU A 204 5.18 -34.89 -0.14
N VAL A 205 4.62 -33.70 -0.31
CA VAL A 205 5.05 -32.49 0.39
C VAL A 205 4.27 -32.39 1.70
N GLN A 206 4.94 -32.69 2.80
CA GLN A 206 4.30 -32.63 4.11
C GLN A 206 4.34 -31.20 4.67
N PRO A 207 3.25 -30.73 5.30
CA PRO A 207 3.25 -29.48 6.03
C PRO A 207 4.37 -29.46 7.08
N ARG A 208 5.15 -28.40 7.09
CA ARG A 208 6.23 -28.24 8.05
C ARG A 208 5.66 -27.81 9.39
N ALA A 209 5.73 -28.67 10.40
CA ALA A 209 5.31 -28.34 11.76
C ALA A 209 6.15 -27.15 12.28
N ILE A 210 5.49 -26.07 12.62
CA ILE A 210 6.12 -24.92 13.30
C ILE A 210 6.52 -25.40 14.69
N ALA A 211 7.82 -25.48 14.98
CA ALA A 211 8.31 -25.78 16.31
C ALA A 211 7.86 -24.69 17.29
N PRO A 212 7.14 -25.03 18.38
CA PRO A 212 6.72 -24.03 19.33
C PRO A 212 7.96 -23.47 20.04
N THR A 213 8.12 -22.17 19.99
CA THR A 213 9.10 -21.45 20.82
C THR A 213 8.74 -21.67 22.29
N VAL A 214 9.63 -22.33 22.99
CA VAL A 214 9.50 -22.70 24.41
C VAL A 214 9.48 -21.43 25.26
N ALA A 215 8.39 -21.19 25.97
CA ALA A 215 8.37 -20.40 27.19
C ALA A 215 7.43 -21.04 28.22
N ALA A 216 8.11 -21.69 29.18
CA ALA A 216 7.71 -21.94 30.58
C ALA A 216 6.28 -22.43 30.91
N ALA A 217 6.24 -23.68 31.33
CA ALA A 217 5.22 -24.29 32.20
C ALA A 217 5.51 -23.97 33.69
N PRO A 218 4.77 -24.49 34.68
CA PRO A 218 3.39 -24.97 34.72
C PRO A 218 2.62 -24.49 35.98
N SER A 219 1.33 -24.72 36.07
CA SER A 219 0.75 -25.26 37.32
C SER A 219 -0.67 -25.81 37.12
N SER A 220 -0.80 -26.99 37.61
CA SER A 220 -1.95 -27.87 37.69
C SER A 220 -3.07 -27.34 38.63
N SER A 221 -4.31 -27.62 38.28
CA SER A 221 -5.18 -28.48 39.10
C SER A 221 -6.65 -28.49 38.67
N THR A 222 -7.12 -29.67 38.50
CA THR A 222 -8.30 -30.40 39.02
C THR A 222 -9.65 -30.17 38.34
N LEU A 223 -10.12 -31.30 37.89
CA LEU A 223 -11.44 -31.74 37.44
C LEU A 223 -12.60 -31.32 38.37
N ALA A 224 -13.72 -30.97 37.77
CA ALA A 224 -15.01 -31.57 38.13
C ALA A 224 -16.09 -31.22 37.09
N GLY A 225 -16.87 -32.23 36.71
CA GLY A 225 -17.82 -32.27 35.64
C GLY A 225 -19.15 -31.55 35.92
N ALA A 226 -19.91 -31.45 34.88
CA ALA A 226 -21.33 -31.79 34.79
C ALA A 226 -22.00 -31.14 33.57
N GLY A 227 -22.71 -31.90 32.77
CA GLY A 227 -24.06 -31.73 32.23
C GLY A 227 -24.36 -30.56 31.26
N PRO A 228 -25.16 -30.85 30.22
CA PRO A 228 -25.49 -29.88 29.19
C PRO A 228 -26.67 -29.03 29.61
N ASP A 229 -26.49 -27.72 29.72
CA ASP A 229 -27.63 -26.81 29.70
C ASP A 229 -27.33 -25.56 28.85
N SER A 230 -28.22 -25.37 27.91
CA SER A 230 -28.22 -24.35 26.90
C SER A 230 -28.70 -23.00 27.51
N THR A 231 -27.77 -22.13 27.76
CA THR A 231 -27.87 -20.65 27.70
C THR A 231 -26.54 -20.08 28.21
N ARG A 232 -25.54 -19.99 27.31
CA ARG A 232 -24.32 -19.25 27.65
C ARG A 232 -24.64 -17.76 27.70
N PRO A 233 -24.37 -17.06 28.80
CA PRO A 233 -24.40 -15.62 28.83
C PRO A 233 -23.32 -15.10 27.84
N THR A 234 -23.74 -14.25 26.93
CA THR A 234 -22.85 -13.54 26.02
C THR A 234 -22.01 -12.57 26.84
N SER A 235 -20.83 -13.00 27.28
CA SER A 235 -19.86 -12.09 27.90
C SER A 235 -19.48 -11.00 26.90
N PRO A 236 -19.48 -9.72 27.29
CA PRO A 236 -19.06 -8.64 26.45
C PRO A 236 -17.60 -8.85 26.02
N LEU A 237 -17.31 -8.59 24.75
CA LEU A 237 -15.94 -8.57 24.25
C LEU A 237 -15.27 -7.28 24.76
N PRO A 238 -14.02 -7.34 25.22
CA PRO A 238 -13.27 -6.13 25.52
C PRO A 238 -13.09 -5.31 24.24
N PRO A 239 -13.18 -3.98 24.31
CA PRO A 239 -12.90 -3.12 23.16
C PRO A 239 -11.46 -3.39 22.68
N GLN A 240 -11.31 -3.67 21.40
CA GLN A 240 -10.02 -3.91 20.77
C GLN A 240 -9.91 -3.05 19.52
N SER A 241 -8.79 -2.38 19.39
CA SER A 241 -8.51 -1.54 18.22
C SER A 241 -7.46 -2.19 17.36
N VAL A 242 -7.84 -2.59 16.15
CA VAL A 242 -6.92 -3.04 15.11
C VAL A 242 -6.83 -1.93 14.06
N LEU A 243 -6.18 -0.86 14.46
CA LEU A 243 -5.74 0.16 13.51
C LEU A 243 -4.54 -0.41 12.74
N PRO A 244 -4.44 -0.24 11.43
CA PRO A 244 -3.25 -0.62 10.70
C PRO A 244 -2.06 0.10 11.31
N SER A 245 -0.93 -0.60 11.39
CA SER A 245 0.36 0.05 11.59
C SER A 245 0.58 0.95 10.39
N ILE A 246 0.28 2.22 10.55
CA ILE A 246 0.66 3.22 9.57
C ILE A 246 2.15 3.38 9.78
N ASP A 247 2.95 3.05 8.77
CA ASP A 247 4.41 3.07 8.80
C ASP A 247 5.00 4.47 9.10
N ARG A 248 4.12 5.46 9.28
CA ARG A 248 4.49 6.80 9.76
C ARG A 248 3.45 7.29 10.75
N PRO A 249 3.84 7.85 11.90
CA PRO A 249 2.91 8.57 12.75
C PRO A 249 2.26 9.65 11.88
N PHE A 250 0.91 9.66 11.80
CA PHE A 250 0.21 10.82 11.28
C PHE A 250 0.72 12.02 12.06
N ASP A 251 1.10 13.04 11.33
CA ASP A 251 1.43 14.32 11.95
C ASP A 251 0.27 14.68 12.90
N GLU A 252 0.57 14.94 14.16
CA GLU A 252 -0.47 15.26 15.16
C GLU A 252 -1.20 16.55 14.83
N ARG A 253 -0.68 17.30 13.86
CA ARG A 253 -1.24 18.55 13.37
C ARG A 253 -2.47 18.30 12.51
N PHE A 254 -3.59 18.75 13.03
CA PHE A 254 -4.88 18.60 12.38
C PHE A 254 -5.59 19.96 12.37
N VAL A 255 -5.81 20.52 11.18
CA VAL A 255 -6.41 21.84 10.98
C VAL A 255 -7.50 21.81 9.92
N GLY A 256 -8.40 22.80 9.96
CA GLY A 256 -9.37 23.08 8.90
C GLY A 256 -10.47 22.04 8.70
N ARG A 257 -10.73 21.17 9.69
CA ARG A 257 -11.74 20.09 9.60
C ARG A 257 -12.55 19.95 10.89
N ALA A 258 -12.69 21.02 11.63
CA ALA A 258 -13.34 20.98 12.94
C ALA A 258 -14.83 20.59 12.85
N GLU A 259 -15.54 21.08 11.84
CA GLU A 259 -16.96 20.79 11.62
C GLU A 259 -17.15 19.31 11.19
N GLU A 260 -16.38 18.84 10.23
CA GLU A 260 -16.45 17.45 9.75
C GLU A 260 -16.05 16.47 10.87
N LEU A 261 -15.00 16.79 11.63
CA LEU A 261 -14.58 15.97 12.78
C LEU A 261 -15.67 15.92 13.85
N ALA A 262 -16.29 17.05 14.21
CA ALA A 262 -17.37 17.11 15.18
C ALA A 262 -18.59 16.32 14.72
N LEU A 263 -18.92 16.39 13.43
CA LEU A 263 -19.98 15.59 12.81
C LEU A 263 -19.69 14.09 12.91
N LEU A 264 -18.48 13.65 12.49
CA LEU A 264 -18.08 12.25 12.55
C LEU A 264 -18.07 11.73 13.98
N GLN A 265 -17.53 12.48 14.94
CA GLN A 265 -17.54 12.14 16.35
C GLN A 265 -18.96 12.04 16.93
N THR A 266 -19.87 12.90 16.48
CA THR A 266 -21.29 12.83 16.90
C THR A 266 -21.95 11.58 16.35
N ARG A 267 -21.72 11.23 15.08
CA ARG A 267 -22.23 10.01 14.46
C ARG A 267 -21.66 8.76 15.13
N LEU A 268 -20.36 8.76 15.42
CA LEU A 268 -19.71 7.69 16.17
C LEU A 268 -20.37 7.51 17.56
N ARG A 269 -20.51 8.58 18.33
CA ARG A 269 -21.16 8.52 19.67
C ARG A 269 -22.57 7.96 19.61
N ASN A 270 -23.36 8.34 18.60
CA ASN A 270 -24.71 7.82 18.42
C ASN A 270 -24.68 6.30 18.14
N ALA A 271 -23.75 5.82 17.32
CA ALA A 271 -23.60 4.40 17.05
C ALA A 271 -23.16 3.63 18.31
N LEU A 272 -22.23 4.17 19.11
CA LEU A 272 -21.82 3.58 20.38
C LEU A 272 -22.96 3.52 21.39
N ALA A 273 -23.93 4.43 21.30
CA ALA A 273 -25.16 4.44 22.12
C ALA A 273 -26.26 3.49 21.59
N GLY A 274 -25.99 2.73 20.54
CA GLY A 274 -26.92 1.74 19.97
C GLY A 274 -27.67 2.20 18.72
N ALA A 275 -27.52 3.45 18.28
CA ALA A 275 -28.12 3.99 17.06
C ALA A 275 -27.09 3.96 15.91
N GLY A 276 -26.89 2.78 15.34
CA GLY A 276 -25.91 2.61 14.27
C GLY A 276 -26.17 3.50 13.05
N ASN A 277 -25.11 3.87 12.35
CA ASN A 277 -25.21 4.71 11.18
C ASN A 277 -24.06 4.49 10.21
N LEU A 278 -24.28 4.92 8.96
CA LEU A 278 -23.35 4.84 7.86
C LEU A 278 -22.95 6.27 7.45
N VAL A 279 -21.65 6.48 7.27
CA VAL A 279 -21.10 7.73 6.76
C VAL A 279 -20.29 7.47 5.49
N LEU A 280 -20.60 8.22 4.45
CA LEU A 280 -19.86 8.25 3.20
C LEU A 280 -18.93 9.46 3.22
N LEU A 281 -17.62 9.21 3.15
CA LEU A 281 -16.59 10.23 3.15
C LEU A 281 -16.01 10.36 1.73
N GLU A 282 -16.39 11.42 1.03
CA GLU A 282 -15.97 11.64 -0.35
C GLU A 282 -15.03 12.83 -0.51
N GLY A 283 -14.21 12.83 -1.54
CA GLY A 283 -13.32 13.93 -1.89
C GLY A 283 -12.16 13.49 -2.76
N GLU A 284 -11.43 14.48 -3.28
CA GLU A 284 -10.27 14.29 -4.15
C GLU A 284 -9.14 13.46 -3.49
N THR A 285 -8.21 12.96 -4.30
CA THR A 285 -6.97 12.32 -3.82
C THR A 285 -6.14 13.31 -2.99
N GLY A 286 -5.63 12.86 -1.83
CA GLY A 286 -4.77 13.68 -0.98
C GLY A 286 -5.49 14.78 -0.18
N ILE A 287 -6.84 14.80 -0.16
CA ILE A 287 -7.61 15.84 0.54
C ILE A 287 -7.66 15.65 2.07
N GLY A 288 -7.22 14.49 2.59
CA GLY A 288 -7.18 14.21 4.01
C GLY A 288 -8.28 13.28 4.53
N LYS A 289 -9.00 12.51 3.68
CA LYS A 289 -10.05 11.56 4.09
C LYS A 289 -9.56 10.56 5.15
N THR A 290 -8.49 9.87 4.85
CA THR A 290 -7.89 8.87 5.74
C THR A 290 -7.48 9.48 7.07
N HIS A 291 -6.87 10.68 7.05
CA HIS A 291 -6.45 11.39 8.26
C HIS A 291 -7.64 11.75 9.16
N LEU A 292 -8.70 12.32 8.60
CA LEU A 292 -9.94 12.64 9.33
C LEU A 292 -10.59 11.38 9.93
N ALA A 293 -10.63 10.28 9.15
CA ALA A 293 -11.15 9.00 9.63
C ALA A 293 -10.36 8.48 10.84
N TYR A 294 -9.03 8.50 10.76
CA TYR A 294 -8.18 8.05 11.88
C TYR A 294 -8.27 8.92 13.12
N GLN A 295 -8.37 10.23 12.98
CA GLN A 295 -8.60 11.13 14.12
C GLN A 295 -9.91 10.80 14.82
N THR A 296 -10.95 10.45 14.06
CA THR A 296 -12.23 10.02 14.62
C THR A 296 -12.11 8.65 15.32
N LEU A 297 -11.46 7.66 14.67
CA LEU A 297 -11.30 6.30 15.17
C LEU A 297 -10.44 6.21 16.44
N ARG A 298 -9.44 7.08 16.59
CA ARG A 298 -8.65 7.18 17.83
C ARG A 298 -9.53 7.44 19.05
N SER A 299 -10.58 8.24 18.90
CA SER A 299 -11.53 8.51 19.98
C SER A 299 -12.45 7.31 20.28
N ALA A 300 -12.64 6.40 19.33
CA ALA A 300 -13.45 5.19 19.49
C ALA A 300 -12.71 4.05 20.19
N ALA A 301 -11.38 4.00 20.09
CA ALA A 301 -10.56 2.86 20.48
C ALA A 301 -10.72 2.43 21.95
N ALA A 302 -11.08 3.34 22.84
CA ALA A 302 -11.34 3.06 24.25
C ALA A 302 -12.74 2.45 24.54
N HIS A 303 -13.69 2.58 23.60
CA HIS A 303 -15.11 2.31 23.84
C HIS A 303 -15.75 1.36 22.83
N ALA A 304 -15.05 1.03 21.75
CA ALA A 304 -15.56 0.19 20.67
C ALA A 304 -14.47 -0.73 20.12
N THR A 305 -14.91 -1.82 19.49
CA THR A 305 -14.05 -2.60 18.60
C THR A 305 -13.87 -1.81 17.31
N VAL A 306 -12.62 -1.51 16.96
CA VAL A 306 -12.27 -0.75 15.74
C VAL A 306 -11.63 -1.67 14.72
N LEU A 307 -12.24 -1.78 13.54
CA LEU A 307 -11.67 -2.48 12.38
C LEU A 307 -11.45 -1.47 11.25
N SER A 308 -10.22 -1.37 10.80
CA SER A 308 -9.85 -0.55 9.65
C SER A 308 -9.34 -1.45 8.53
N MET A 309 -9.84 -1.23 7.33
CA MET A 309 -9.55 -1.96 6.10
C MET A 309 -9.24 -0.98 5.00
N ALA A 310 -8.39 -1.35 4.05
CA ALA A 310 -8.09 -0.53 2.88
C ALA A 310 -8.21 -1.36 1.62
N CYS A 311 -8.87 -0.83 0.61
CA CYS A 311 -8.92 -1.43 -0.71
C CYS A 311 -7.69 -0.97 -1.51
N ARG A 312 -7.06 -1.89 -2.24
CA ARG A 312 -5.86 -1.60 -3.02
C ARG A 312 -6.07 -1.92 -4.50
N PRO A 313 -5.45 -1.16 -5.43
CA PRO A 313 -5.61 -1.40 -6.86
C PRO A 313 -5.30 -2.83 -7.28
N LEU A 314 -4.21 -3.40 -6.78
CA LEU A 314 -3.75 -4.76 -7.09
C LEU A 314 -4.67 -5.85 -6.52
N GLU A 315 -5.46 -5.55 -5.50
CA GLU A 315 -6.37 -6.48 -4.83
C GLU A 315 -7.79 -6.46 -5.42
N ARG A 316 -8.11 -5.55 -6.34
CA ARG A 316 -9.45 -5.40 -6.95
C ARG A 316 -10.00 -6.68 -7.57
N ARG A 317 -9.12 -7.60 -8.02
CA ARG A 317 -9.49 -8.89 -8.60
C ARG A 317 -9.51 -10.03 -7.58
N LEU A 318 -9.09 -9.78 -6.34
CA LEU A 318 -9.06 -10.78 -5.28
C LEU A 318 -10.35 -10.69 -4.46
N PRO A 319 -11.22 -11.72 -4.49
CA PRO A 319 -12.49 -11.70 -3.77
C PRO A 319 -12.28 -11.50 -2.27
N PHE A 320 -13.04 -10.58 -1.66
CA PHE A 320 -13.04 -10.28 -0.22
C PHE A 320 -11.69 -9.81 0.35
N ALA A 321 -10.70 -9.41 -0.45
CA ALA A 321 -9.34 -9.13 0.03
C ALA A 321 -9.26 -8.13 1.21
N PRO A 322 -9.92 -6.95 1.18
CA PRO A 322 -9.88 -6.01 2.29
C PRO A 322 -10.52 -6.58 3.56
N LEU A 323 -11.60 -7.36 3.41
CA LEU A 323 -12.31 -7.97 4.53
C LEU A 323 -11.49 -9.11 5.15
N ALA A 324 -10.85 -9.92 4.32
CA ALA A 324 -9.96 -10.99 4.76
C ALA A 324 -8.79 -10.44 5.59
N ASP A 325 -8.13 -9.38 5.11
CA ASP A 325 -7.02 -8.73 5.84
C ASP A 325 -7.48 -8.13 7.17
N GLY A 326 -8.55 -7.32 7.15
CA GLY A 326 -9.07 -6.69 8.37
C GLY A 326 -9.59 -7.67 9.41
N LEU A 327 -10.39 -8.68 8.98
CA LEU A 327 -10.89 -9.73 9.86
C LEU A 327 -9.78 -10.63 10.37
N SER A 328 -8.80 -10.97 9.54
CA SER A 328 -7.64 -11.78 9.96
C SER A 328 -6.89 -11.10 11.09
N ARG A 329 -6.51 -9.83 10.94
CA ARG A 329 -5.83 -9.05 12.00
C ARG A 329 -6.65 -9.02 13.29
N TYR A 330 -7.95 -8.77 13.20
CA TYR A 330 -8.81 -8.73 14.37
C TYR A 330 -8.95 -10.09 15.05
N LEU A 331 -9.30 -11.14 14.30
CA LEU A 331 -9.49 -12.48 14.88
C LEU A 331 -8.19 -13.03 15.46
N HIS A 332 -7.02 -12.67 14.90
CA HIS A 332 -5.72 -13.04 15.48
C HIS A 332 -5.39 -12.27 16.76
N SER A 333 -5.89 -11.06 16.95
CA SER A 333 -5.70 -10.30 18.19
C SER A 333 -6.54 -10.83 19.36
N LEU A 334 -7.61 -11.59 19.07
CA LEU A 334 -8.48 -12.14 20.12
C LEU A 334 -7.79 -13.30 20.87
N PRO A 335 -7.90 -13.35 22.21
CA PRO A 335 -7.57 -14.54 22.99
C PRO A 335 -8.35 -15.77 22.52
N ALA A 336 -7.75 -16.97 22.60
CA ALA A 336 -8.35 -18.19 22.10
C ALA A 336 -9.74 -18.49 22.69
N ASP A 337 -9.96 -18.18 23.97
CA ASP A 337 -11.26 -18.40 24.62
C ASP A 337 -12.36 -17.48 24.11
N LEU A 338 -12.01 -16.21 23.80
CA LEU A 338 -12.95 -15.28 23.19
C LEU A 338 -13.26 -15.67 21.75
N LEU A 339 -12.25 -16.12 21.02
CA LEU A 339 -12.41 -16.61 19.64
C LEU A 339 -13.34 -17.84 19.59
N ARG A 340 -13.17 -18.82 20.52
CA ARG A 340 -14.05 -19.97 20.66
C ARG A 340 -15.50 -19.61 21.06
N SER A 341 -15.70 -18.46 21.67
CA SER A 341 -17.02 -17.99 22.03
C SER A 341 -17.85 -17.47 20.85
N LEU A 342 -17.22 -17.23 19.71
CA LEU A 342 -17.89 -16.82 18.47
C LEU A 342 -18.58 -18.04 17.81
N PRO A 343 -19.62 -17.83 16.99
CA PRO A 343 -20.33 -18.93 16.35
C PRO A 343 -19.45 -19.72 15.40
N ALA A 344 -19.24 -21.02 15.70
CA ALA A 344 -18.35 -21.89 14.94
C ALA A 344 -18.71 -21.99 13.45
N GLY A 345 -20.03 -21.97 13.12
CA GLY A 345 -20.48 -22.00 11.72
C GLY A 345 -20.10 -20.75 10.93
N GLN A 346 -20.10 -19.56 11.55
CA GLN A 346 -19.66 -18.32 10.92
C GLN A 346 -18.13 -18.33 10.72
N LEU A 347 -17.39 -18.74 11.76
CA LEU A 347 -15.94 -18.85 11.71
C LEU A 347 -15.47 -19.87 10.66
N ALA A 348 -16.17 -21.01 10.53
CA ALA A 348 -15.86 -22.01 9.51
C ALA A 348 -16.03 -21.46 8.09
N GLN A 349 -17.07 -20.67 7.82
CA GLN A 349 -17.23 -20.00 6.52
C GLN A 349 -16.14 -18.96 6.29
N VAL A 350 -15.85 -18.12 7.27
CA VAL A 350 -14.83 -17.06 7.18
C VAL A 350 -13.42 -17.65 7.06
N ALA A 351 -13.17 -18.87 7.57
CA ALA A 351 -11.92 -19.59 7.39
C ALA A 351 -11.57 -19.85 5.90
N GLN A 352 -12.55 -19.80 5.00
CA GLN A 352 -12.30 -19.92 3.57
C GLN A 352 -11.50 -18.73 3.00
N ILE A 353 -11.61 -17.54 3.61
CA ILE A 353 -10.84 -16.34 3.25
C ILE A 353 -9.73 -16.02 4.25
N ILE A 354 -9.67 -16.72 5.38
CA ILE A 354 -8.63 -16.60 6.42
C ILE A 354 -8.09 -17.99 6.71
N PRO A 355 -7.18 -18.51 5.87
CA PRO A 355 -6.68 -19.88 5.97
C PRO A 355 -5.96 -20.22 7.28
N SER A 356 -5.47 -19.23 8.01
CA SER A 356 -4.81 -19.37 9.32
C SER A 356 -5.78 -19.53 10.51
N LEU A 357 -7.08 -19.38 10.30
CA LEU A 357 -8.07 -19.48 11.37
C LEU A 357 -8.24 -20.90 11.93
N PRO A 358 -8.27 -21.96 11.10
CA PRO A 358 -8.30 -23.34 11.58
C PRO A 358 -7.10 -23.74 12.45
N ASP A 359 -5.92 -23.16 12.23
CA ASP A 359 -4.73 -23.42 13.06
C ASP A 359 -4.92 -22.99 14.51
N ARG A 360 -5.73 -21.95 14.73
CA ARG A 360 -6.08 -21.44 16.06
C ARG A 360 -7.30 -22.11 16.68
N LEU A 361 -8.15 -22.71 15.86
CA LEU A 361 -9.39 -23.38 16.22
C LEU A 361 -9.51 -24.72 15.49
N PRO A 362 -8.73 -25.74 15.89
CA PRO A 362 -8.77 -27.07 15.23
C PRO A 362 -10.15 -27.75 15.31
N GLU A 363 -11.01 -27.30 16.24
CA GLU A 363 -12.37 -27.77 16.40
C GLU A 363 -13.39 -27.19 15.41
N LEU A 364 -12.99 -26.27 14.52
CA LEU A 364 -13.91 -25.74 13.52
C LEU A 364 -14.41 -26.87 12.58
N PRO A 365 -15.71 -26.84 12.23
CA PRO A 365 -16.23 -27.76 11.24
C PRO A 365 -15.45 -27.64 9.94
N THR A 366 -14.86 -28.70 9.47
CA THR A 366 -14.24 -28.77 8.14
C THR A 366 -15.35 -28.67 7.09
N LEU A 367 -15.32 -27.60 6.32
CA LEU A 367 -16.18 -27.49 5.16
C LEU A 367 -15.63 -28.39 4.04
N PRO A 368 -16.50 -28.95 3.18
CA PRO A 368 -16.03 -29.70 2.02
C PRO A 368 -15.01 -28.90 1.24
N SER A 369 -13.87 -29.54 0.90
CA SER A 369 -12.76 -28.92 0.17
C SER A 369 -13.11 -28.75 -1.33
N GLU A 370 -14.26 -28.17 -1.63
CA GLU A 370 -14.54 -27.70 -2.97
C GLU A 370 -13.88 -26.33 -3.18
N PRO A 371 -13.34 -26.05 -4.38
CA PRO A 371 -12.71 -24.77 -4.64
C PRO A 371 -13.68 -23.64 -4.31
N VAL A 372 -13.29 -22.82 -3.35
CA VAL A 372 -14.00 -21.64 -2.90
C VAL A 372 -14.30 -20.77 -4.14
N PHE A 373 -15.55 -20.37 -4.36
CA PHE A 373 -15.98 -19.46 -5.45
C PHE A 373 -16.41 -20.08 -6.79
N ARG A 374 -16.61 -21.38 -6.89
CA ARG A 374 -17.18 -21.96 -8.13
C ARG A 374 -18.67 -21.71 -8.35
N THR A 375 -19.42 -21.47 -7.28
CA THR A 375 -20.87 -21.21 -7.41
C THR A 375 -21.27 -19.90 -6.71
N ASP A 376 -22.26 -19.23 -7.28
CA ASP A 376 -22.84 -18.03 -6.68
C ASP A 376 -23.42 -18.31 -5.28
N GLU A 377 -23.91 -19.54 -5.04
CA GLU A 377 -24.40 -19.95 -3.72
C GLU A 377 -23.29 -19.96 -2.65
N GLN A 378 -22.10 -20.42 -2.99
CA GLN A 378 -20.97 -20.42 -2.02
C GLN A 378 -20.55 -19.01 -1.67
N ARG A 379 -20.47 -18.11 -2.66
CA ARG A 379 -20.22 -16.68 -2.46
C ARG A 379 -21.27 -16.06 -1.56
N GLN A 380 -22.54 -16.33 -1.82
CA GLN A 380 -23.65 -15.81 -1.02
C GLN A 380 -23.60 -16.28 0.44
N ARG A 381 -23.29 -17.56 0.68
CA ARG A 381 -23.12 -18.11 2.04
C ARG A 381 -21.98 -17.41 2.80
N LEU A 382 -20.87 -17.14 2.11
CA LEU A 382 -19.75 -16.42 2.72
C LEU A 382 -20.11 -14.96 3.02
N VAL A 383 -20.77 -14.26 2.08
CA VAL A 383 -21.30 -12.91 2.30
C VAL A 383 -22.20 -12.89 3.53
N ASP A 384 -23.15 -13.84 3.65
CA ASP A 384 -24.05 -13.94 4.78
C ASP A 384 -23.30 -14.24 6.10
N ALA A 385 -22.28 -15.09 6.06
CA ALA A 385 -21.47 -15.42 7.23
C ALA A 385 -20.66 -14.22 7.72
N ILE A 386 -20.06 -13.44 6.82
CA ILE A 386 -19.32 -12.21 7.18
C ILE A 386 -20.26 -11.17 7.79
N VAL A 387 -21.42 -10.94 7.19
CA VAL A 387 -22.44 -10.01 7.72
C VAL A 387 -22.94 -10.47 9.09
N ALA A 388 -23.18 -11.78 9.24
CA ALA A 388 -23.58 -12.36 10.52
C ALA A 388 -22.48 -12.24 11.58
N LEU A 389 -21.21 -12.39 11.19
CA LEU A 389 -20.07 -12.21 12.09
C LEU A 389 -19.97 -10.76 12.58
N PHE A 390 -20.06 -9.77 11.68
CA PHE A 390 -20.09 -8.35 12.06
C PHE A 390 -21.26 -8.03 12.99
N SER A 391 -22.44 -8.60 12.70
CA SER A 391 -23.63 -8.45 13.58
C SER A 391 -23.39 -9.05 14.96
N THR A 392 -22.76 -10.23 15.04
CA THR A 392 -22.42 -10.90 16.30
C THR A 392 -21.39 -10.09 17.10
N LEU A 393 -20.36 -9.56 16.43
CA LEU A 393 -19.35 -8.71 17.07
C LEU A 393 -20.00 -7.43 17.61
N ALA A 394 -20.85 -6.78 16.83
CA ALA A 394 -21.54 -5.56 17.23
C ALA A 394 -22.47 -5.76 18.43
N GLN A 395 -23.16 -6.91 18.53
CA GLN A 395 -24.00 -7.25 19.68
C GLN A 395 -23.20 -7.44 20.98
N ARG A 396 -21.91 -7.77 20.87
CA ARG A 396 -21.02 -7.98 22.03
C ARG A 396 -20.23 -6.74 22.44
N SER A 397 -19.91 -5.90 21.49
CA SER A 397 -19.19 -4.63 21.69
C SER A 397 -19.54 -3.70 20.53
N PRO A 398 -19.79 -2.41 20.77
CA PRO A 398 -19.98 -1.46 19.67
C PRO A 398 -18.85 -1.56 18.66
N LEU A 399 -19.19 -1.49 17.36
CA LEU A 399 -18.27 -1.77 16.26
C LEU A 399 -18.08 -0.53 15.40
N ALA A 400 -16.85 -0.08 15.25
CA ALA A 400 -16.46 0.96 14.30
C ALA A 400 -15.73 0.31 13.13
N LEU A 401 -16.37 0.28 11.96
CA LEU A 401 -15.82 -0.24 10.72
C LEU A 401 -15.41 0.92 9.81
N PHE A 402 -14.16 0.96 9.42
CA PHE A 402 -13.65 1.89 8.42
C PHE A 402 -13.11 1.14 7.21
N ILE A 403 -13.59 1.51 6.03
CA ILE A 403 -13.08 0.98 4.76
C ILE A 403 -12.61 2.17 3.92
N ASP A 404 -11.30 2.20 3.69
CA ASP A 404 -10.65 3.24 2.91
C ASP A 404 -10.52 2.84 1.44
N ASP A 405 -10.40 3.85 0.58
CA ASP A 405 -10.19 3.72 -0.87
C ASP A 405 -11.20 2.76 -1.56
N LEU A 406 -12.48 2.86 -1.18
CA LEU A 406 -13.56 1.97 -1.63
C LEU A 406 -13.71 1.89 -3.17
N HIS A 407 -13.18 2.86 -3.92
CA HIS A 407 -13.16 2.83 -5.39
C HIS A 407 -12.31 1.69 -5.95
N TRP A 408 -11.42 1.08 -5.15
CA TRP A 408 -10.67 -0.13 -5.46
C TRP A 408 -11.30 -1.43 -4.93
N ALA A 409 -12.48 -1.35 -4.33
CA ALA A 409 -13.12 -2.53 -3.76
C ALA A 409 -13.48 -3.56 -4.83
N ASP A 410 -13.29 -4.83 -4.49
CA ASP A 410 -13.74 -5.96 -5.27
C ASP A 410 -15.28 -6.13 -5.18
N PRO A 411 -15.93 -6.80 -6.17
CA PRO A 411 -17.38 -6.97 -6.19
C PRO A 411 -17.96 -7.72 -4.97
N ASP A 412 -17.20 -8.63 -4.38
CA ASP A 412 -17.65 -9.44 -3.24
C ASP A 412 -17.63 -8.63 -1.93
N THR A 413 -16.62 -7.78 -1.77
CA THR A 413 -16.59 -6.77 -0.68
C THR A 413 -17.79 -5.82 -0.81
N LEU A 414 -18.10 -5.33 -2.01
CA LEU A 414 -19.28 -4.48 -2.23
C LEU A 414 -20.60 -5.23 -1.95
N ALA A 415 -20.67 -6.52 -2.24
CA ALA A 415 -21.83 -7.36 -1.91
C ALA A 415 -22.04 -7.49 -0.39
N VAL A 416 -20.96 -7.66 0.39
CA VAL A 416 -21.01 -7.64 1.87
C VAL A 416 -21.54 -6.30 2.36
N LEU A 417 -21.01 -5.18 1.84
CA LEU A 417 -21.45 -3.83 2.24
C LEU A 417 -22.91 -3.58 1.90
N SER A 418 -23.37 -4.01 0.72
CA SER A 418 -24.77 -3.90 0.31
C SER A 418 -25.73 -4.62 1.26
N ARG A 419 -25.32 -5.77 1.83
CA ARG A 419 -26.13 -6.52 2.81
C ARG A 419 -25.98 -6.03 4.23
N LEU A 420 -24.82 -5.48 4.59
CA LEU A 420 -24.56 -4.95 5.94
C LEU A 420 -25.26 -3.61 6.15
N ALA A 421 -25.22 -2.72 5.16
CA ALA A 421 -25.71 -1.35 5.29
C ALA A 421 -27.17 -1.22 5.82
N PRO A 422 -28.15 -1.99 5.35
CA PRO A 422 -29.50 -1.92 5.88
C PRO A 422 -29.59 -2.34 7.36
N ARG A 423 -28.68 -3.19 7.83
CA ARG A 423 -28.64 -3.69 9.21
C ARG A 423 -27.94 -2.75 10.17
N VAL A 424 -27.14 -1.83 9.66
CA VAL A 424 -26.36 -0.89 10.48
C VAL A 424 -27.26 -0.09 11.42
N ALA A 425 -28.43 0.34 10.97
CA ALA A 425 -29.36 1.12 11.79
C ALA A 425 -29.89 0.39 13.03
N GLU A 426 -29.90 -0.95 13.01
CA GLU A 426 -30.43 -1.82 14.06
C GLU A 426 -29.33 -2.32 15.03
N LEU A 427 -28.08 -2.04 14.72
CA LEU A 427 -26.91 -2.55 15.44
C LEU A 427 -26.02 -1.39 15.91
N PRO A 428 -25.26 -1.53 16.98
CA PRO A 428 -24.29 -0.53 17.40
C PRO A 428 -23.05 -0.55 16.48
N ILE A 429 -23.28 -0.26 15.20
CA ILE A 429 -22.24 -0.21 14.15
C ILE A 429 -22.11 1.22 13.63
N TRP A 430 -20.89 1.75 13.67
CA TRP A 430 -20.51 2.91 12.91
C TRP A 430 -19.74 2.45 11.66
N LEU A 431 -20.34 2.62 10.48
CA LEU A 431 -19.75 2.24 9.21
C LEU A 431 -19.30 3.49 8.47
N LEU A 432 -17.98 3.67 8.32
CA LEU A 432 -17.36 4.77 7.60
C LEU A 432 -16.74 4.23 6.31
N LEU A 433 -17.18 4.75 5.17
CA LEU A 433 -16.73 4.37 3.85
C LEU A 433 -16.09 5.57 3.16
N ALA A 434 -14.80 5.51 2.86
CA ALA A 434 -14.10 6.57 2.15
C ALA A 434 -13.84 6.19 0.69
N TYR A 435 -14.10 7.13 -0.21
CA TYR A 435 -13.86 6.93 -1.65
C TYR A 435 -13.45 8.23 -2.34
N ARG A 436 -12.89 8.10 -3.53
CA ARG A 436 -12.55 9.23 -4.39
C ARG A 436 -13.72 9.53 -5.32
N SER A 437 -14.12 10.80 -5.36
CA SER A 437 -15.23 11.26 -6.22
C SER A 437 -14.86 11.29 -7.70
N ASP A 438 -13.59 11.47 -8.00
CA ASP A 438 -12.99 11.58 -9.32
C ASP A 438 -12.76 10.21 -10.00
N ASP A 439 -12.65 9.13 -9.22
CA ASP A 439 -12.32 7.77 -9.72
C ASP A 439 -13.54 6.83 -9.80
N LEU A 440 -14.77 7.32 -9.65
CA LEU A 440 -15.98 6.49 -9.59
C LEU A 440 -16.33 5.78 -10.91
N GLY A 441 -15.95 6.38 -12.05
CA GLY A 441 -16.38 5.89 -13.38
C GLY A 441 -15.84 4.51 -13.77
N GLU A 442 -14.81 4.03 -13.11
CA GLU A 442 -14.18 2.73 -13.38
C GLU A 442 -14.77 1.56 -12.58
N ASN A 443 -15.61 1.83 -11.56
CA ASN A 443 -16.19 0.81 -10.70
C ASN A 443 -17.73 0.90 -10.72
N GLU A 444 -18.34 0.38 -11.78
CA GLU A 444 -19.80 0.38 -11.96
C GLU A 444 -20.58 -0.28 -10.79
N PRO A 445 -20.13 -1.41 -10.19
CA PRO A 445 -20.74 -1.96 -8.98
C PRO A 445 -20.74 -1.00 -7.79
N LEU A 446 -19.66 -0.23 -7.60
CA LEU A 446 -19.58 0.77 -6.54
C LEU A 446 -20.57 1.92 -6.80
N VAL A 447 -20.65 2.42 -8.02
CA VAL A 447 -21.62 3.47 -8.39
C VAL A 447 -23.05 3.02 -8.05
N THR A 448 -23.39 1.79 -8.39
CA THR A 448 -24.70 1.20 -8.07
C THR A 448 -24.94 1.11 -6.56
N LEU A 449 -23.94 0.67 -5.79
CA LEU A 449 -24.01 0.62 -4.33
C LEU A 449 -24.21 2.02 -3.74
N LEU A 450 -23.41 3.00 -4.15
CA LEU A 450 -23.51 4.39 -3.66
C LEU A 450 -24.88 5.00 -3.97
N HIS A 451 -25.44 4.74 -5.16
CA HIS A 451 -26.80 5.17 -5.51
C HIS A 451 -27.85 4.53 -4.58
N THR A 452 -27.69 3.26 -4.25
CA THR A 452 -28.58 2.56 -3.30
C THR A 452 -28.45 3.15 -1.91
N LEU A 453 -27.21 3.29 -1.42
CA LEU A 453 -26.93 3.86 -0.10
C LEU A 453 -27.45 5.31 0.03
N LYS A 454 -27.29 6.12 -1.01
CA LYS A 454 -27.76 7.52 -1.03
C LYS A 454 -29.31 7.65 -1.03
N ARG A 455 -30.04 6.59 -1.28
CA ARG A 455 -31.53 6.55 -1.16
C ARG A 455 -32.01 6.26 0.27
N ASP A 456 -31.19 5.60 1.06
CA ASP A 456 -31.53 5.21 2.42
C ASP A 456 -31.34 6.37 3.40
N ARG A 457 -32.25 6.49 4.37
CA ARG A 457 -32.28 7.62 5.30
C ARG A 457 -31.22 7.60 6.43
N PHE A 458 -30.45 6.52 6.56
CA PHE A 458 -29.48 6.37 7.67
C PHE A 458 -28.05 6.71 7.29
N HIS A 459 -27.82 7.17 6.08
CA HIS A 459 -26.48 7.61 5.64
C HIS A 459 -26.31 9.11 5.83
N GLN A 460 -25.05 9.49 5.99
CA GLN A 460 -24.58 10.85 5.95
C GLN A 460 -23.46 10.94 4.91
N VAL A 461 -23.55 11.87 4.01
CA VAL A 461 -22.43 12.19 3.11
C VAL A 461 -21.64 13.33 3.71
N VAL A 462 -20.32 13.18 3.77
CA VAL A 462 -19.37 14.20 4.17
C VAL A 462 -18.42 14.39 3.00
N SER A 463 -18.58 15.53 2.32
CA SER A 463 -17.74 15.90 1.16
C SER A 463 -16.61 16.78 1.64
N LEU A 464 -15.36 16.32 1.50
CA LEU A 464 -14.19 17.10 1.87
C LEU A 464 -13.75 18.01 0.73
N GLY A 465 -13.82 19.31 0.97
CA GLY A 465 -13.25 20.33 0.10
C GLY A 465 -11.74 20.52 0.32
N ARG A 466 -11.12 21.37 -0.45
CA ARG A 466 -9.73 21.78 -0.28
C ARG A 466 -9.56 22.64 0.97
N LEU A 467 -8.38 22.63 1.57
CA LEU A 467 -8.06 23.52 2.70
C LEU A 467 -8.15 24.98 2.24
N THR A 468 -8.64 25.85 3.13
CA THR A 468 -8.65 27.29 2.90
C THR A 468 -7.27 27.91 3.17
N LEU A 469 -7.02 29.11 2.69
CA LEU A 469 -5.78 29.84 3.04
C LEU A 469 -5.62 29.99 4.57
N GLY A 470 -6.73 30.19 5.30
CA GLY A 470 -6.73 30.28 6.76
C GLY A 470 -6.25 29.00 7.43
N ASP A 471 -6.71 27.84 6.94
CA ASP A 471 -6.28 26.53 7.44
C ASP A 471 -4.77 26.31 7.19
N VAL A 472 -4.28 26.74 6.03
CA VAL A 472 -2.85 26.63 5.70
C VAL A 472 -2.01 27.58 6.55
N GLN A 473 -2.52 28.75 6.89
CA GLN A 473 -1.87 29.69 7.82
C GLN A 473 -1.76 29.09 9.23
N GLU A 474 -2.83 28.47 9.70
CA GLU A 474 -2.81 27.78 11.00
C GLU A 474 -1.80 26.63 11.01
N LEU A 475 -1.74 25.83 9.92
CA LEU A 475 -0.77 24.73 9.77
C LEU A 475 0.66 25.25 9.74
N ALA A 476 0.93 26.31 8.99
CA ALA A 476 2.24 26.95 8.91
C ALA A 476 2.65 27.53 10.29
N ALA A 477 1.73 28.17 11.00
CA ALA A 477 1.98 28.70 12.34
C ALA A 477 2.33 27.61 13.37
N GLN A 478 1.71 26.43 13.28
CA GLN A 478 2.06 25.28 14.14
C GLN A 478 3.51 24.81 13.90
N ILE A 479 4.04 25.01 12.70
CA ILE A 479 5.40 24.59 12.31
C ILE A 479 6.42 25.68 12.65
N THR A 480 6.10 26.93 12.40
CA THR A 480 7.01 28.04 12.72
C THR A 480 6.99 28.40 14.20
N GLY A 481 5.98 27.93 14.94
CA GLY A 481 5.78 28.24 16.36
C GLY A 481 5.14 29.60 16.62
N GLN A 482 4.92 30.42 15.59
CA GLN A 482 4.34 31.76 15.69
C GLN A 482 3.50 32.10 14.46
N LEU A 483 2.45 32.89 14.67
CA LEU A 483 1.65 33.47 13.59
C LEU A 483 2.24 34.86 13.22
N ASP A 484 3.34 34.87 12.51
CA ASP A 484 4.07 36.02 12.07
C ASP A 484 3.97 36.25 10.55
N GLU A 485 4.60 37.30 10.05
CA GLU A 485 4.62 37.62 8.61
C GLU A 485 5.31 36.52 7.78
N GLN A 486 6.28 35.84 8.38
CA GLN A 486 7.01 34.73 7.74
C GLN A 486 6.11 33.50 7.55
N SER A 487 5.35 33.11 8.58
CA SER A 487 4.39 31.99 8.50
C SER A 487 3.25 32.29 7.53
N GLN A 488 2.77 33.54 7.49
CA GLN A 488 1.74 33.95 6.54
C GLN A 488 2.25 33.93 5.08
N THR A 489 3.49 34.36 4.85
CA THR A 489 4.12 34.30 3.53
C THR A 489 4.31 32.86 3.07
N LEU A 490 4.81 31.99 3.95
CA LEU A 490 4.95 30.56 3.70
C LEU A 490 3.60 29.94 3.33
N ALA A 491 2.57 30.19 4.13
CA ALA A 491 1.21 29.69 3.90
C ALA A 491 0.64 30.12 2.55
N ARG A 492 0.85 31.36 2.16
CA ARG A 492 0.37 31.87 0.87
C ARG A 492 1.05 31.19 -0.30
N LEU A 493 2.38 31.05 -0.25
CA LEU A 493 3.15 30.38 -1.28
C LEU A 493 2.76 28.89 -1.41
N LEU A 494 2.59 28.20 -0.27
CA LEU A 494 2.12 26.81 -0.25
C LEU A 494 0.71 26.67 -0.81
N TYR A 495 -0.19 27.57 -0.43
CA TYR A 495 -1.56 27.57 -0.94
C TYR A 495 -1.61 27.79 -2.45
N GLU A 496 -0.85 28.76 -2.98
CA GLU A 496 -0.74 29.02 -4.42
C GLU A 496 -0.14 27.84 -5.18
N ALA A 497 0.87 27.17 -4.59
CA ALA A 497 1.52 26.03 -5.21
C ALA A 497 0.65 24.75 -5.20
N ALA A 498 -0.02 24.47 -4.10
CA ALA A 498 -0.77 23.23 -3.86
C ALA A 498 -2.28 23.36 -4.12
N GLY A 499 -2.80 24.57 -4.34
CA GLY A 499 -4.22 24.83 -4.54
C GLY A 499 -5.10 24.35 -3.39
N GLY A 500 -4.59 24.32 -2.15
CA GLY A 500 -5.31 23.86 -0.97
C GLY A 500 -5.38 22.34 -0.80
N ASN A 501 -4.63 21.52 -1.57
CA ASN A 501 -4.59 20.08 -1.38
C ASN A 501 -3.76 19.73 -0.14
N ALA A 502 -4.38 19.04 0.82
CA ALA A 502 -3.80 18.77 2.13
C ALA A 502 -2.51 17.93 2.07
N LEU A 503 -2.45 16.93 1.17
CA LEU A 503 -1.27 16.08 1.00
C LEU A 503 -0.07 16.90 0.51
N PHE A 504 -0.27 17.71 -0.51
CA PHE A 504 0.81 18.52 -1.08
C PHE A 504 1.33 19.55 -0.09
N ILE A 505 0.43 20.18 0.67
CA ILE A 505 0.79 21.13 1.72
C ILE A 505 1.56 20.43 2.83
N SER A 506 1.09 19.28 3.31
CA SER A 506 1.73 18.53 4.40
C SER A 506 3.13 18.04 4.02
N GLU A 507 3.29 17.50 2.80
CA GLU A 507 4.60 17.02 2.34
C GLU A 507 5.57 18.19 2.09
N ALA A 508 5.10 19.32 1.55
CA ALA A 508 5.94 20.50 1.38
C ALA A 508 6.38 21.11 2.72
N LEU A 509 5.50 21.12 3.71
CA LEU A 509 5.84 21.58 5.07
C LEU A 509 6.81 20.63 5.77
N ARG A 510 6.67 19.31 5.59
CA ARG A 510 7.60 18.33 6.12
C ARG A 510 8.99 18.49 5.51
N ASP A 511 9.07 18.59 4.18
CA ASP A 511 10.33 18.84 3.48
C ASP A 511 11.00 20.15 3.97
N TRP A 512 10.19 21.18 4.25
CA TRP A 512 10.66 22.41 4.86
C TRP A 512 11.25 22.19 6.26
N GLU A 513 10.58 21.42 7.14
CA GLU A 513 11.07 21.11 8.49
C GLU A 513 12.34 20.27 8.47
N GLU A 514 12.39 19.24 7.62
CA GLU A 514 13.57 18.37 7.46
C GLU A 514 14.79 19.14 6.94
N ARG A 515 14.56 20.07 6.03
CA ARG A 515 15.63 20.91 5.45
C ARG A 515 16.12 22.00 6.40
N TYR A 516 15.22 22.52 7.22
CA TYR A 516 15.49 23.61 8.17
C TYR A 516 15.03 23.26 9.58
N PRO A 517 15.74 22.34 10.27
CA PRO A 517 15.34 21.84 11.59
C PRO A 517 15.43 22.92 12.67
N ASP A 518 16.35 23.87 12.53
CA ASP A 518 16.48 25.01 13.48
C ASP A 518 15.54 26.15 13.08
N PRO A 519 14.50 26.45 13.89
CA PRO A 519 13.58 27.56 13.60
C PRO A 519 14.26 28.93 13.45
N ALA A 520 15.38 29.14 14.16
CA ALA A 520 16.10 30.42 14.12
C ALA A 520 16.96 30.61 12.87
N ALA A 521 17.30 29.51 12.17
CA ALA A 521 18.12 29.53 10.95
C ALA A 521 17.29 29.42 9.66
N ARG A 522 15.96 29.45 9.75
CA ARG A 522 15.06 29.32 8.59
C ARG A 522 15.18 30.54 7.67
N PRO A 523 15.44 30.32 6.37
CA PRO A 523 15.50 31.43 5.42
C PRO A 523 14.10 31.99 5.15
N GLU A 524 14.06 33.15 4.48
CA GLU A 524 12.78 33.70 4.02
C GLU A 524 12.08 32.72 3.06
N PRO A 525 10.78 32.41 3.25
CA PRO A 525 10.05 31.43 2.47
C PRO A 525 10.10 31.65 0.96
N ALA A 526 10.14 32.88 0.53
CA ALA A 526 10.19 33.26 -0.89
C ALA A 526 11.46 32.77 -1.63
N THR A 527 12.55 32.53 -0.90
CA THR A 527 13.83 32.09 -1.47
C THR A 527 14.10 30.59 -1.31
N ALA A 528 13.31 29.88 -0.53
CA ALA A 528 13.64 28.54 -0.05
C ALA A 528 12.58 27.46 -0.32
N LEU A 529 11.44 27.81 -0.93
CA LEU A 529 10.48 26.79 -1.36
C LEU A 529 11.06 25.98 -2.55
N PRO A 530 11.10 24.66 -2.43
CA PRO A 530 11.72 23.82 -3.44
C PRO A 530 10.89 23.75 -4.72
N SER A 531 11.59 23.78 -5.81
CA SER A 531 11.18 23.22 -7.08
C SER A 531 12.22 22.17 -7.42
N PRO A 532 11.93 20.90 -7.43
CA PRO A 532 10.71 20.17 -7.73
C PRO A 532 9.95 19.67 -6.49
N PRO A 533 8.70 19.20 -6.65
CA PRO A 533 7.92 18.61 -5.56
C PRO A 533 8.55 17.33 -5.03
N ASN A 534 8.33 17.04 -3.74
CA ASN A 534 8.72 15.81 -3.06
C ASN A 534 8.33 14.56 -3.89
N PRO A 535 9.14 13.47 -3.91
CA PRO A 535 8.87 12.24 -4.67
C PRO A 535 7.45 11.68 -4.49
N ARG A 536 6.89 11.77 -3.29
CA ARG A 536 5.52 11.32 -2.99
C ARG A 536 4.44 12.16 -3.70
N VAL A 537 4.68 13.44 -3.81
CA VAL A 537 3.81 14.36 -4.57
C VAL A 537 3.93 14.09 -6.06
N GLN A 538 5.16 13.81 -6.53
CA GLN A 538 5.41 13.42 -7.93
C GLN A 538 4.69 12.12 -8.27
N GLU A 539 4.75 11.10 -7.41
CA GLU A 539 4.05 9.83 -7.59
C GLU A 539 2.54 10.03 -7.76
N VAL A 540 1.90 10.80 -6.88
CA VAL A 540 0.45 11.11 -6.97
C VAL A 540 0.11 11.88 -8.25
N ILE A 541 0.98 12.81 -8.67
CA ILE A 541 0.78 13.57 -9.91
C ILE A 541 0.95 12.64 -11.11
N THR A 542 1.99 11.80 -11.12
CA THR A 542 2.26 10.84 -12.19
C THR A 542 1.10 9.87 -12.35
N GLU A 543 0.62 9.28 -11.27
CA GLU A 543 -0.55 8.40 -11.26
C GLU A 543 -1.79 9.09 -11.87
N ARG A 544 -2.00 10.37 -11.59
CA ARG A 544 -3.10 11.15 -12.19
C ARG A 544 -2.91 11.38 -13.69
N ILE A 545 -1.68 11.70 -14.11
CA ILE A 545 -1.35 11.92 -15.52
C ILE A 545 -1.50 10.63 -16.32
N GLU A 546 -1.09 9.49 -15.79
CA GLU A 546 -1.20 8.19 -16.44
C GLU A 546 -2.64 7.75 -16.69
N ARG A 547 -3.57 8.16 -15.82
CA ARG A 547 -5.02 7.88 -15.98
C ARG A 547 -5.70 8.76 -17.02
N LEU A 548 -5.07 9.83 -17.48
CA LEU A 548 -5.66 10.68 -18.49
C LEU A 548 -5.70 9.98 -19.85
N PRO A 549 -6.78 10.14 -20.62
CA PRO A 549 -6.82 9.72 -22.02
C PRO A 549 -5.65 10.32 -22.80
N ASN A 550 -5.13 9.58 -23.77
CA ASN A 550 -3.95 10.01 -24.55
C ASN A 550 -4.04 11.45 -25.09
N PRO A 551 -5.19 11.93 -25.66
CA PRO A 551 -5.32 13.32 -26.09
C PRO A 551 -5.17 14.34 -24.96
N ALA A 552 -5.71 14.05 -23.77
CA ALA A 552 -5.61 14.93 -22.62
C ALA A 552 -4.17 14.99 -22.06
N ARG A 553 -3.46 13.88 -22.14
CA ARG A 553 -2.04 13.80 -21.74
C ARG A 553 -1.15 14.64 -22.65
N VAL A 554 -1.37 14.57 -23.96
CA VAL A 554 -0.65 15.40 -24.94
C VAL A 554 -0.90 16.89 -24.67
N LEU A 555 -2.16 17.29 -24.46
CA LEU A 555 -2.49 18.68 -24.12
C LEU A 555 -1.82 19.14 -22.81
N LEU A 556 -1.75 18.26 -21.81
CA LEU A 556 -1.07 18.57 -20.55
C LEU A 556 0.44 18.73 -20.75
N GLN A 557 1.06 17.88 -21.58
CA GLN A 557 2.48 18.00 -21.92
C GLN A 557 2.78 19.30 -22.66
N LEU A 558 1.94 19.68 -23.61
CA LEU A 558 2.04 20.98 -24.31
C LEU A 558 1.87 22.15 -23.33
N GLY A 559 0.86 22.09 -22.45
CA GLY A 559 0.65 23.11 -21.42
C GLY A 559 1.84 23.23 -20.46
N ALA A 560 2.49 22.11 -20.10
CA ALA A 560 3.66 22.11 -19.23
C ALA A 560 4.88 22.79 -19.87
N VAL A 561 5.02 22.76 -21.18
CA VAL A 561 6.07 23.47 -21.92
C VAL A 561 5.80 24.97 -21.95
N VAL A 562 4.54 25.37 -22.04
CA VAL A 562 4.13 26.79 -22.09
C VAL A 562 4.23 27.47 -20.71
N GLY A 563 4.01 26.73 -19.63
CA GLY A 563 4.10 27.24 -18.27
C GLY A 563 2.76 27.27 -17.51
N ARG A 564 2.69 28.06 -16.43
CA ARG A 564 1.53 28.05 -15.51
C ARG A 564 0.24 28.60 -16.12
N ASP A 565 0.35 29.61 -16.97
CA ASP A 565 -0.78 30.31 -17.57
C ASP A 565 -0.72 30.17 -19.09
N PHE A 566 -1.68 29.44 -19.67
CA PHE A 566 -1.80 29.27 -21.11
C PHE A 566 -3.25 29.45 -21.55
N SER A 567 -3.47 30.04 -22.71
CA SER A 567 -4.79 30.19 -23.29
C SER A 567 -5.18 28.96 -24.09
N LEU A 568 -6.50 28.70 -24.19
CA LEU A 568 -7.03 27.62 -25.02
C LEU A 568 -6.61 27.77 -26.49
N GLU A 569 -6.57 29.01 -26.98
CA GLU A 569 -6.15 29.35 -28.34
C GLU A 569 -4.69 28.92 -28.64
N LEU A 570 -3.82 28.99 -27.63
CA LEU A 570 -2.42 28.57 -27.76
C LEU A 570 -2.28 27.05 -27.83
N LEU A 571 -3.11 26.32 -27.05
CA LEU A 571 -3.16 24.86 -27.12
C LEU A 571 -3.77 24.35 -28.44
N GLU A 572 -4.82 25.01 -28.92
CA GLU A 572 -5.42 24.73 -30.23
C GLU A 572 -4.42 24.95 -31.37
N ALA A 573 -3.68 26.04 -31.34
CA ALA A 573 -2.63 26.30 -32.32
C ALA A 573 -1.51 25.27 -32.30
N ALA A 574 -1.11 24.79 -31.12
CA ALA A 574 -0.07 23.78 -30.95
C ALA A 574 -0.51 22.35 -31.34
N THR A 575 -1.84 22.08 -31.40
CA THR A 575 -2.38 20.78 -31.79
C THR A 575 -2.78 20.68 -33.27
N THR A 576 -2.80 21.79 -34.02
CA THR A 576 -3.21 21.83 -35.43
C THR A 576 -2.08 21.68 -36.44
N ASP A 577 -0.82 21.52 -35.98
CA ASP A 577 0.36 21.37 -36.86
C ASP A 577 0.83 19.90 -37.07
N ASP A 578 -0.05 18.90 -36.88
CA ASP A 578 0.19 17.49 -37.26
C ASP A 578 -0.85 16.96 -38.25
#